data_9870ab3760a9ff4401d80c0b0d84f88f
#
_entry.id   9870ab3760a9ff4401d80c0b0d84f88f
#
_cell.length_a   1.000
_cell.length_b   1.000
_cell.length_c   1.000
_cell.angle_alpha   90.00
_cell.angle_beta   90.00
_cell.angle_gamma   90.00
#
_symmetry.space_group_name_H-M   'P 1'
#
loop_
_entity.id
_entity.type
_entity.pdbx_description
1 polymer ?
#
loop_
_entity_poly.entity_id
_entity_poly.type
_entity_poly.pdbx_seq_one_letter_code
_entity_poly.pdbx_strand_id
1 'polypeptide(L)'
;MNAKKCLLLACAVAGLVSAPANAHELQSNRATLVLRDNHHLSLSLYLDYCQLLQRTLAPGSNQREFVLRYAALPPQALRSALQQAQIQLEKDALLHLPKQQAIRFSRWQWPDLQAVQQLLQQRAMQSVVAPNEHPHAAQLEIHAEANTSAPIQQLDLQLPAAMQPLLLVSYQPSQQWLNGGSGRSPIKF
;
A
#
# COMPACT_ATOMS: atom_id res chain seq x y z
N MET A 1 51.16 -20.33 29.58
CA MET A 1 50.12 -20.02 28.59
C MET A 1 49.67 -18.60 28.91
N ASN A 2 50.03 -17.63 28.07
CA ASN A 2 49.98 -16.20 28.42
C ASN A 2 48.56 -15.65 28.36
N ALA A 3 48.08 -15.07 29.46
CA ALA A 3 46.73 -14.45 29.58
C ALA A 3 46.39 -13.45 28.46
N LYS A 4 47.38 -12.82 27.86
CA LYS A 4 47.24 -11.93 26.70
C LYS A 4 46.76 -12.63 25.41
N LYS A 5 47.08 -13.93 25.22
CA LYS A 5 46.61 -14.72 24.05
C LYS A 5 45.18 -15.19 24.18
N CYS A 6 44.69 -15.42 25.41
CA CYS A 6 43.32 -15.75 25.66
C CYS A 6 42.36 -14.55 25.47
N LEU A 7 42.85 -13.32 25.78
CA LEU A 7 42.04 -12.13 25.65
C LEU A 7 41.83 -11.75 24.15
N LEU A 8 42.83 -11.95 23.31
CA LEU A 8 42.75 -11.71 21.87
C LEU A 8 41.85 -12.73 21.17
N LEU A 9 41.80 -13.98 21.65
CA LEU A 9 40.92 -15.00 21.09
C LEU A 9 39.43 -14.77 21.47
N ALA A 10 39.16 -14.24 22.67
CA ALA A 10 37.82 -13.88 23.13
C ALA A 10 37.21 -12.72 22.34
N CYS A 11 38.03 -11.71 21.95
CA CYS A 11 37.57 -10.61 21.12
C CYS A 11 37.25 -11.03 19.65
N ALA A 12 37.96 -12.02 19.12
CA ALA A 12 37.71 -12.50 17.74
C ALA A 12 36.42 -13.32 17.60
N VAL A 13 35.94 -13.96 18.66
CA VAL A 13 34.68 -14.73 18.65
C VAL A 13 33.46 -13.84 18.86
N ALA A 14 33.58 -12.72 19.53
CA ALA A 14 32.46 -11.78 19.76
C ALA A 14 32.03 -11.04 18.48
N GLY A 15 32.84 -11.00 17.43
CA GLY A 15 32.54 -10.33 16.16
C GLY A 15 31.72 -11.13 15.17
N LEU A 16 31.43 -12.42 15.43
CA LEU A 16 30.77 -13.33 14.46
C LEU A 16 29.27 -13.55 14.71
N VAL A 17 28.70 -12.93 15.73
CA VAL A 17 27.23 -12.93 15.93
C VAL A 17 26.64 -11.69 15.28
N SER A 18 26.88 -11.50 13.98
CA SER A 18 25.98 -10.69 13.16
C SER A 18 24.69 -11.48 13.02
N ALA A 19 23.73 -11.24 13.91
CA ALA A 19 22.36 -11.66 13.68
C ALA A 19 21.95 -11.16 12.29
N PRO A 20 21.45 -12.02 11.40
CA PRO A 20 20.87 -11.54 10.15
C PRO A 20 19.79 -10.54 10.55
N ALA A 21 20.01 -9.25 10.29
CA ALA A 21 18.95 -8.27 10.26
C ALA A 21 18.04 -8.75 9.13
N ASN A 22 17.01 -9.52 9.48
CA ASN A 22 15.91 -9.79 8.59
C ASN A 22 15.26 -8.41 8.37
N ALA A 23 15.77 -7.66 7.41
CA ALA A 23 15.02 -6.61 6.76
C ALA A 23 13.87 -7.34 6.04
N HIS A 24 12.85 -7.74 6.82
CA HIS A 24 11.57 -8.07 6.25
C HIS A 24 11.15 -6.80 5.54
N GLU A 25 11.37 -6.79 4.23
CA GLU A 25 10.78 -5.83 3.34
C GLU A 25 9.34 -5.66 3.81
N LEU A 26 8.99 -4.43 4.19
CA LEU A 26 7.66 -4.11 4.69
C LEU A 26 6.66 -4.39 3.57
N GLN A 27 6.26 -5.64 3.42
CA GLN A 27 5.18 -6.10 2.52
C GLN A 27 3.81 -5.68 3.08
N SER A 28 3.80 -4.70 3.98
CA SER A 28 2.59 -4.15 4.54
C SER A 28 1.90 -3.26 3.51
N ASN A 29 0.59 -3.31 3.50
CA ASN A 29 -0.22 -2.36 2.78
C ASN A 29 0.24 -0.93 3.10
N ARG A 30 0.35 -0.09 2.10
CA ARG A 30 0.79 1.30 2.28
C ARG A 30 -0.07 2.25 1.46
N ALA A 31 -0.21 3.46 1.99
CA ALA A 31 -0.81 4.58 1.30
C ALA A 31 0.18 5.74 1.24
N THR A 32 0.20 6.43 0.13
CA THR A 32 0.92 7.69 -0.03
C THR A 32 -0.08 8.79 -0.35
N LEU A 33 -0.14 9.81 0.49
CA LEU A 33 -1.00 10.97 0.30
C LEU A 33 -0.14 12.20 0.04
N VAL A 34 -0.28 12.78 -1.15
CA VAL A 34 0.50 13.96 -1.59
C VAL A 34 -0.43 15.16 -1.71
N LEU A 35 -0.13 16.22 -0.97
CA LEU A 35 -0.81 17.51 -1.12
C LEU A 35 -0.04 18.41 -2.09
N ARG A 36 -0.66 18.76 -3.21
CA ARG A 36 -0.10 19.69 -4.21
C ARG A 36 -0.87 21.01 -4.19
N ASP A 37 -0.14 22.11 -4.32
CA ASP A 37 -0.72 23.46 -4.43
C ASP A 37 -1.77 23.78 -3.36
N ASN A 38 -1.64 23.19 -2.17
CA ASN A 38 -2.55 23.33 -1.03
C ASN A 38 -4.01 22.93 -1.29
N HIS A 39 -4.39 22.49 -2.48
CA HIS A 39 -5.77 22.21 -2.88
C HIS A 39 -5.99 20.86 -3.53
N HIS A 40 -4.95 20.28 -4.09
CA HIS A 40 -5.00 19.01 -4.80
C HIS A 40 -4.35 17.90 -4.00
N LEU A 41 -5.10 16.84 -3.76
CA LEU A 41 -4.62 15.62 -3.09
C LEU A 41 -4.53 14.49 -4.10
N SER A 42 -3.42 13.79 -4.08
CA SER A 42 -3.19 12.55 -4.83
C SER A 42 -2.95 11.42 -3.83
N LEU A 43 -3.76 10.38 -3.90
CA LEU A 43 -3.68 9.18 -3.08
C LEU A 43 -3.21 8.02 -3.94
N SER A 44 -2.13 7.35 -3.53
CA SER A 44 -1.67 6.08 -4.08
C SER A 44 -1.74 5.01 -3.01
N LEU A 45 -2.40 3.90 -3.31
CA LEU A 45 -2.56 2.76 -2.41
C LEU A 45 -1.85 1.54 -3.02
N TYR A 46 -0.99 0.90 -2.25
CA TYR A 46 -0.32 -0.37 -2.59
C TYR A 46 -0.83 -1.43 -1.62
N LEU A 47 -1.71 -2.30 -2.09
CA LEU A 47 -2.46 -3.21 -1.23
C LEU A 47 -2.32 -4.67 -1.71
N ASP A 48 -2.32 -5.62 -0.77
CA ASP A 48 -2.63 -7.01 -1.12
C ASP A 48 -4.05 -7.07 -1.67
N TYR A 49 -4.14 -7.06 -2.99
CA TYR A 49 -5.42 -6.91 -3.68
C TYR A 49 -6.33 -8.13 -3.50
N CYS A 50 -5.76 -9.32 -3.35
CA CYS A 50 -6.55 -10.52 -3.03
C CYS A 50 -7.22 -10.41 -1.67
N GLN A 51 -6.48 -9.93 -0.66
CA GLN A 51 -7.01 -9.71 0.68
C GLN A 51 -8.06 -8.60 0.70
N LEU A 52 -7.82 -7.50 -0.03
CA LEU A 52 -8.78 -6.41 -0.19
C LEU A 52 -10.11 -6.93 -0.76
N LEU A 53 -10.04 -7.65 -1.88
CA LEU A 53 -11.24 -8.21 -2.52
C LEU A 53 -11.96 -9.22 -1.62
N GLN A 54 -11.23 -10.10 -0.94
CA GLN A 54 -11.81 -11.06 -0.01
C GLN A 54 -12.59 -10.35 1.10
N ARG A 55 -11.99 -9.34 1.74
CA ARG A 55 -12.62 -8.59 2.83
C ARG A 55 -13.84 -7.79 2.35
N THR A 56 -13.85 -7.39 1.09
CA THR A 56 -14.95 -6.59 0.52
C THR A 56 -16.07 -7.46 -0.02
N LEU A 57 -15.76 -8.52 -0.78
CA LEU A 57 -16.75 -9.33 -1.50
C LEU A 57 -17.23 -10.55 -0.74
N ALA A 58 -16.38 -11.09 0.16
CA ALA A 58 -16.69 -12.30 0.93
C ALA A 58 -16.12 -12.21 2.35
N PRO A 59 -16.56 -11.22 3.16
CA PRO A 59 -16.08 -11.04 4.52
C PRO A 59 -16.29 -12.33 5.34
N GLY A 60 -15.24 -12.77 6.04
CA GLY A 60 -15.28 -13.99 6.84
C GLY A 60 -15.01 -15.30 6.08
N SER A 61 -14.88 -15.29 4.75
CA SER A 61 -14.47 -16.47 4.00
C SER A 61 -12.98 -16.77 4.22
N ASN A 62 -12.59 -18.03 4.02
CA ASN A 62 -11.18 -18.42 3.97
C ASN A 62 -10.52 -17.85 2.69
N GLN A 63 -9.31 -17.33 2.80
CA GLN A 63 -8.59 -16.75 1.66
C GLN A 63 -8.37 -17.75 0.52
N ARG A 64 -8.04 -18.99 0.83
CA ARG A 64 -7.86 -20.06 -0.15
C ARG A 64 -9.15 -20.34 -0.93
N GLU A 65 -10.26 -20.48 -0.21
CA GLU A 65 -11.59 -20.68 -0.82
C GLU A 65 -11.96 -19.48 -1.72
N PHE A 66 -11.72 -18.27 -1.24
CA PHE A 66 -11.95 -17.05 -2.00
C PHE A 66 -11.18 -17.04 -3.32
N VAL A 67 -9.86 -17.25 -3.28
CA VAL A 67 -9.04 -17.18 -4.51
C VAL A 67 -9.39 -18.30 -5.50
N LEU A 68 -9.65 -19.52 -5.04
CA LEU A 68 -10.08 -20.63 -5.91
C LEU A 68 -11.41 -20.32 -6.60
N ARG A 69 -12.38 -19.78 -5.86
CA ARG A 69 -13.70 -19.41 -6.39
C ARG A 69 -13.60 -18.28 -7.41
N TYR A 70 -12.90 -17.19 -7.08
CA TYR A 70 -12.85 -16.00 -7.93
C TYR A 70 -11.92 -16.17 -9.13
N ALA A 71 -10.85 -16.96 -9.03
CA ALA A 71 -10.00 -17.32 -10.16
C ALA A 71 -10.72 -18.15 -11.24
N ALA A 72 -11.76 -18.90 -10.85
CA ALA A 72 -12.57 -19.70 -11.74
C ALA A 72 -13.74 -18.95 -12.40
N LEU A 73 -13.98 -17.69 -12.02
CA LEU A 73 -15.07 -16.91 -12.59
C LEU A 73 -14.84 -16.58 -14.08
N PRO A 74 -15.89 -16.65 -14.91
CA PRO A 74 -15.84 -16.09 -16.25
C PRO A 74 -15.50 -14.59 -16.21
N PRO A 75 -14.79 -14.03 -17.20
CA PRO A 75 -14.37 -12.62 -17.21
C PRO A 75 -15.47 -11.62 -16.95
N GLN A 76 -16.67 -11.88 -17.47
CA GLN A 76 -17.83 -11.03 -17.28
C GLN A 76 -18.31 -11.00 -15.80
N ALA A 77 -18.36 -12.17 -15.17
CA ALA A 77 -18.77 -12.28 -13.76
C ALA A 77 -17.71 -11.66 -12.83
N LEU A 78 -16.42 -11.88 -13.13
CA LEU A 78 -15.34 -11.23 -12.38
C LEU A 78 -15.41 -9.70 -12.50
N ARG A 79 -15.64 -9.18 -13.73
CA ARG A 79 -15.80 -7.73 -13.95
C ARG A 79 -16.91 -7.14 -13.08
N SER A 80 -18.09 -7.79 -13.07
CA SER A 80 -19.22 -7.34 -12.26
C SER A 80 -18.90 -7.35 -10.76
N ALA A 81 -18.22 -8.37 -10.26
CA ALA A 81 -17.79 -8.45 -8.87
C ALA A 81 -16.79 -7.33 -8.53
N LEU A 82 -15.82 -7.06 -9.40
CA LEU A 82 -14.85 -5.97 -9.21
C LEU A 82 -15.53 -4.61 -9.17
N GLN A 83 -16.47 -4.34 -10.09
CA GLN A 83 -17.23 -3.08 -10.08
C GLN A 83 -18.03 -2.90 -8.79
N GLN A 84 -18.66 -3.96 -8.28
CA GLN A 84 -19.35 -3.91 -7.00
C GLN A 84 -18.40 -3.56 -5.84
N ALA A 85 -17.22 -4.20 -5.80
CA ALA A 85 -16.20 -3.90 -4.78
C ALA A 85 -15.72 -2.44 -4.87
N GLN A 86 -15.42 -1.96 -6.09
CA GLN A 86 -14.98 -0.58 -6.33
C GLN A 86 -15.99 0.44 -5.82
N ILE A 87 -17.27 0.30 -6.19
CA ILE A 87 -18.35 1.21 -5.74
C ILE A 87 -18.42 1.26 -4.21
N GLN A 88 -18.32 0.11 -3.55
CA GLN A 88 -18.35 0.04 -2.08
C GLN A 88 -17.14 0.73 -1.45
N LEU A 89 -15.93 0.46 -1.97
CA LEU A 89 -14.68 1.02 -1.45
C LEU A 89 -14.59 2.53 -1.68
N GLU A 90 -15.00 3.02 -2.85
CA GLU A 90 -15.05 4.44 -3.17
C GLU A 90 -16.03 5.23 -2.29
N LYS A 91 -17.17 4.61 -1.95
CA LYS A 91 -18.16 5.23 -1.10
C LYS A 91 -17.65 5.54 0.30
N ASP A 92 -16.82 4.66 0.85
CA ASP A 92 -16.34 4.72 2.24
C ASP A 92 -14.98 5.42 2.38
N ALA A 93 -14.34 5.81 1.26
CA ALA A 93 -13.10 6.57 1.23
C ALA A 93 -13.39 8.07 1.23
N LEU A 94 -13.13 8.74 2.36
CA LEU A 94 -13.50 10.13 2.59
C LEU A 94 -12.34 10.95 3.16
N LEU A 95 -12.37 12.25 2.86
CA LEU A 95 -11.52 13.25 3.48
C LEU A 95 -12.39 14.16 4.34
N HIS A 96 -11.99 14.36 5.58
CA HIS A 96 -12.65 15.28 6.50
C HIS A 96 -11.76 16.49 6.73
N LEU A 97 -12.25 17.66 6.36
CA LEU A 97 -11.60 18.94 6.63
C LEU A 97 -12.28 19.61 7.82
N PRO A 98 -11.54 20.37 8.66
CA PRO A 98 -12.12 21.12 9.74
C PRO A 98 -13.26 22.03 9.27
N LYS A 99 -14.43 21.94 9.92
CA LYS A 99 -15.61 22.77 9.63
C LYS A 99 -16.19 22.65 8.21
N GLN A 100 -15.86 21.60 7.47
CA GLN A 100 -16.39 21.35 6.13
C GLN A 100 -17.10 20.00 6.04
N GLN A 101 -17.94 19.81 5.02
CA GLN A 101 -18.48 18.51 4.70
C GLN A 101 -17.38 17.56 4.22
N ALA A 102 -17.59 16.27 4.41
CA ALA A 102 -16.67 15.25 3.93
C ALA A 102 -16.55 15.32 2.39
N ILE A 103 -15.33 15.26 1.91
CA ILE A 103 -14.97 15.29 0.49
C ILE A 103 -14.70 13.87 0.03
N ARG A 104 -15.19 13.51 -1.13
CA ARG A 104 -14.91 12.22 -1.75
C ARG A 104 -13.73 12.31 -2.70
N PHE A 105 -12.98 11.23 -2.75
CA PHE A 105 -12.04 11.05 -3.83
C PHE A 105 -12.76 10.87 -5.17
N SER A 106 -12.13 11.28 -6.23
CA SER A 106 -12.55 11.18 -7.62
C SER A 106 -11.43 10.60 -8.48
N ARG A 107 -11.68 10.42 -9.77
CA ARG A 107 -10.66 9.94 -10.72
C ARG A 107 -9.94 8.67 -10.26
N TRP A 108 -10.71 7.73 -9.73
CA TRP A 108 -10.18 6.45 -9.33
C TRP A 108 -9.60 5.70 -10.52
N GLN A 109 -8.40 5.18 -10.34
CA GLN A 109 -7.72 4.30 -11.29
C GLN A 109 -7.49 2.97 -10.58
N TRP A 110 -8.26 1.97 -10.98
CA TRP A 110 -8.21 0.62 -10.46
C TRP A 110 -7.36 -0.27 -11.36
N PRO A 111 -6.75 -1.34 -10.85
CA PRO A 111 -6.10 -2.36 -11.65
C PRO A 111 -7.06 -2.91 -12.73
N ASP A 112 -6.53 -3.18 -13.90
CA ASP A 112 -7.31 -3.73 -14.98
C ASP A 112 -7.77 -5.18 -14.70
N LEU A 113 -8.81 -5.60 -15.41
CA LEU A 113 -9.40 -6.94 -15.25
C LEU A 113 -8.37 -8.05 -15.46
N GLN A 114 -7.47 -7.89 -16.42
CA GLN A 114 -6.49 -8.91 -16.79
C GLN A 114 -5.46 -9.07 -15.68
N ALA A 115 -4.94 -7.97 -15.13
CA ALA A 115 -4.00 -7.98 -14.01
C ALA A 115 -4.61 -8.66 -12.77
N VAL A 116 -5.87 -8.33 -12.44
CA VAL A 116 -6.58 -8.95 -11.32
C VAL A 116 -6.84 -10.43 -11.56
N GLN A 117 -7.24 -10.82 -12.77
CA GLN A 117 -7.48 -12.22 -13.11
C GLN A 117 -6.19 -13.05 -13.01
N GLN A 118 -5.08 -12.54 -13.55
CA GLN A 118 -3.77 -13.18 -13.45
C GLN A 118 -3.32 -13.34 -11.99
N LEU A 119 -3.49 -12.29 -11.18
CA LEU A 119 -3.17 -12.34 -9.76
C LEU A 119 -3.97 -13.43 -9.04
N LEU A 120 -5.30 -13.49 -9.24
CA LEU A 120 -6.16 -14.49 -8.63
C LEU A 120 -5.79 -15.92 -9.05
N GLN A 121 -5.50 -16.13 -10.35
CA GLN A 121 -5.07 -17.42 -10.88
C GLN A 121 -3.73 -17.85 -10.28
N GLN A 122 -2.76 -16.95 -10.22
CA GLN A 122 -1.46 -17.22 -9.60
C GLN A 122 -1.61 -17.61 -8.13
N ARG A 123 -2.43 -16.89 -7.38
CA ARG A 123 -2.72 -17.17 -5.97
C ARG A 123 -3.44 -18.50 -5.78
N ALA A 124 -4.40 -18.80 -6.65
CA ALA A 124 -5.09 -20.09 -6.63
C ALA A 124 -4.12 -21.25 -6.86
N MET A 125 -3.23 -21.14 -7.85
CA MET A 125 -2.20 -22.14 -8.12
C MET A 125 -1.24 -22.31 -6.92
N GLN A 126 -0.73 -21.21 -6.36
CA GLN A 126 0.15 -21.24 -5.17
C GLN A 126 -0.54 -21.94 -3.99
N SER A 127 -1.81 -21.67 -3.75
CA SER A 127 -2.57 -22.28 -2.64
C SER A 127 -2.75 -23.79 -2.78
N VAL A 128 -2.59 -24.34 -3.99
CA VAL A 128 -2.67 -25.79 -4.26
C VAL A 128 -1.28 -26.44 -4.20
N VAL A 129 -0.26 -25.79 -4.79
CA VAL A 129 1.10 -26.35 -4.93
C VAL A 129 1.88 -26.22 -3.63
N ALA A 130 1.75 -25.11 -2.91
CA ALA A 130 2.51 -24.82 -1.69
C ALA A 130 1.58 -24.31 -0.57
N PRO A 131 0.69 -25.14 -0.04
CA PRO A 131 -0.38 -24.72 0.87
C PRO A 131 0.13 -24.17 2.21
N ASN A 132 1.36 -24.47 2.59
CA ASN A 132 1.98 -24.03 3.86
C ASN A 132 2.92 -22.82 3.70
N GLU A 133 3.17 -22.37 2.47
CA GLU A 133 3.96 -21.19 2.23
C GLU A 133 3.06 -19.95 2.30
N HIS A 134 3.53 -18.91 3.02
CA HIS A 134 2.90 -17.61 2.97
C HIS A 134 3.27 -16.96 1.63
N PRO A 135 2.35 -16.87 0.67
CA PRO A 135 2.66 -16.27 -0.60
C PRO A 135 3.02 -14.80 -0.38
N HIS A 136 4.12 -14.36 -0.98
CA HIS A 136 4.47 -12.93 -0.98
C HIS A 136 3.29 -12.11 -1.49
N ALA A 137 2.93 -11.05 -0.75
CA ALA A 137 1.79 -10.23 -1.11
C ALA A 137 2.05 -9.58 -2.48
N ALA A 138 1.33 -10.00 -3.52
CA ALA A 138 1.33 -9.27 -4.76
C ALA A 138 0.48 -8.01 -4.59
N GLN A 139 1.16 -6.91 -4.43
CA GLN A 139 0.51 -5.61 -4.28
C GLN A 139 0.12 -5.08 -5.66
N LEU A 140 -1.12 -4.63 -5.77
CA LEU A 140 -1.56 -3.81 -6.89
C LEU A 140 -1.77 -2.38 -6.42
N GLU A 141 -1.55 -1.47 -7.36
CA GLU A 141 -1.65 -0.04 -7.12
C GLU A 141 -3.04 0.48 -7.49
N ILE A 142 -3.57 1.36 -6.63
CA ILE A 142 -4.82 2.09 -6.85
C ILE A 142 -4.50 3.56 -6.70
N HIS A 143 -4.97 4.39 -7.63
CA HIS A 143 -4.85 5.83 -7.53
C HIS A 143 -6.21 6.51 -7.39
N ALA A 144 -6.23 7.63 -6.67
CA ALA A 144 -7.38 8.50 -6.59
C ALA A 144 -6.95 9.95 -6.36
N GLU A 145 -7.80 10.90 -6.72
CA GLU A 145 -7.54 12.31 -6.55
C GLU A 145 -8.69 12.98 -5.81
N ALA A 146 -8.39 14.06 -5.09
CA ALA A 146 -9.39 14.94 -4.53
C ALA A 146 -8.95 16.40 -4.69
N ASN A 147 -9.91 17.28 -4.93
CA ASN A 147 -9.69 18.72 -5.01
C ASN A 147 -10.55 19.45 -3.99
N THR A 148 -10.02 20.51 -3.43
CA THR A 148 -10.71 21.37 -2.48
C THR A 148 -10.75 22.80 -2.96
N SER A 149 -11.83 23.53 -2.64
CA SER A 149 -11.94 24.95 -2.94
C SER A 149 -11.15 25.82 -1.96
N ALA A 150 -10.95 25.33 -0.73
CA ALA A 150 -10.17 26.02 0.30
C ALA A 150 -8.81 25.34 0.52
N PRO A 151 -7.76 26.08 0.90
CA PRO A 151 -6.46 25.51 1.19
C PRO A 151 -6.52 24.51 2.34
N ILE A 152 -5.84 23.37 2.15
CA ILE A 152 -5.74 22.33 3.16
C ILE A 152 -4.56 22.63 4.07
N GLN A 153 -4.83 22.78 5.37
CA GLN A 153 -3.81 22.86 6.41
C GLN A 153 -3.79 21.60 7.28
N GLN A 154 -4.97 21.00 7.45
CA GLN A 154 -5.17 19.78 8.22
C GLN A 154 -6.32 19.00 7.59
N LEU A 155 -6.22 17.69 7.63
CA LEU A 155 -7.28 16.77 7.20
C LEU A 155 -7.24 15.47 8.00
N ASP A 156 -8.37 14.80 8.07
CA ASP A 156 -8.47 13.41 8.52
C ASP A 156 -8.82 12.53 7.31
N LEU A 157 -8.05 11.47 7.10
CA LEU A 157 -8.28 10.49 6.04
C LEU A 157 -9.05 9.30 6.61
N GLN A 158 -10.21 9.04 6.06
CA GLN A 158 -11.00 7.85 6.32
C GLN A 158 -10.88 6.90 5.13
N LEU A 159 -10.41 5.68 5.38
CA LEU A 159 -10.37 4.61 4.38
C LEU A 159 -11.22 3.43 4.86
N PRO A 160 -11.80 2.65 3.92
CA PRO A 160 -12.58 1.45 4.24
C PRO A 160 -11.81 0.48 5.14
N ALA A 161 -12.49 -0.18 6.07
CA ALA A 161 -11.87 -1.15 6.96
C ALA A 161 -11.18 -2.31 6.19
N ALA A 162 -11.70 -2.65 5.00
CA ALA A 162 -11.08 -3.68 4.14
C ALA A 162 -9.66 -3.32 3.67
N MET A 163 -9.32 -2.03 3.60
CA MET A 163 -7.98 -1.55 3.23
C MET A 163 -6.99 -1.52 4.40
N GLN A 164 -7.44 -1.71 5.63
CA GLN A 164 -6.64 -1.59 6.85
C GLN A 164 -6.18 -2.97 7.37
N PRO A 165 -5.07 -3.06 8.15
CA PRO A 165 -4.15 -1.96 8.46
C PRO A 165 -3.28 -1.57 7.26
N LEU A 166 -2.83 -0.31 7.23
CA LEU A 166 -1.88 0.18 6.24
C LEU A 166 -0.93 1.23 6.85
N LEU A 167 0.26 1.36 6.28
CA LEU A 167 1.20 2.43 6.58
C LEU A 167 0.84 3.65 5.74
N LEU A 168 0.53 4.77 6.38
CA LEU A 168 0.29 6.04 5.68
C LEU A 168 1.56 6.89 5.67
N VAL A 169 1.97 7.30 4.47
CA VAL A 169 3.01 8.32 4.26
C VAL A 169 2.33 9.55 3.65
N SER A 170 2.44 10.69 4.30
CA SER A 170 1.91 11.95 3.79
C SER A 170 3.00 12.99 3.65
N TYR A 171 2.98 13.77 2.57
CA TYR A 171 3.92 14.86 2.36
C TYR A 171 3.38 15.92 1.40
N GLN A 172 3.96 17.10 1.50
CA GLN A 172 3.71 18.21 0.59
C GLN A 172 5.01 18.51 -0.17
N PRO A 173 5.07 18.31 -1.50
CA PRO A 173 6.25 18.59 -2.28
C PRO A 173 6.48 20.09 -2.38
N SER A 174 7.74 20.51 -2.24
CA SER A 174 8.19 21.87 -2.50
C SER A 174 8.97 21.90 -3.80
N GLN A 175 8.70 22.89 -4.67
CA GLN A 175 9.42 23.09 -5.93
C GLN A 175 10.10 24.46 -5.95
N GLN A 176 11.36 24.46 -6.38
CA GLN A 176 12.16 25.67 -6.47
C GLN A 176 12.99 25.67 -7.76
N TRP A 177 12.97 26.77 -8.48
CA TRP A 177 13.86 26.96 -9.63
C TRP A 177 15.30 27.22 -9.16
N LEU A 178 16.23 26.45 -9.64
CA LEU A 178 17.66 26.70 -9.44
C LEU A 178 18.17 27.60 -10.56
N ASN A 179 18.29 28.89 -10.29
CA ASN A 179 18.82 29.85 -11.27
C ASN A 179 20.36 29.82 -11.23
N GLY A 180 21.01 29.67 -12.38
CA GLY A 180 22.43 29.37 -12.55
C GLY A 180 23.46 30.45 -12.12
N GLY A 181 23.05 31.47 -11.35
CA GLY A 181 23.93 32.62 -11.04
C GLY A 181 24.90 32.41 -9.86
N SER A 182 24.56 31.69 -8.82
CA SER A 182 25.38 31.58 -7.60
C SER A 182 25.90 30.16 -7.28
N GLY A 183 25.46 29.17 -8.03
CA GLY A 183 25.81 27.75 -7.76
C GLY A 183 25.30 27.19 -6.43
N ARG A 184 24.59 27.99 -5.62
CA ARG A 184 24.01 27.60 -4.32
C ARG A 184 22.58 28.10 -4.21
N SER A 185 21.67 27.21 -3.85
CA SER A 185 20.27 27.53 -3.56
C SER A 185 19.88 26.93 -2.22
N PRO A 186 19.32 27.72 -1.28
CA PRO A 186 18.86 27.20 -0.01
C PRO A 186 17.62 26.35 -0.24
N ILE A 187 17.63 25.11 0.25
CA ILE A 187 16.49 24.20 0.24
C ILE A 187 15.91 24.17 1.64
N LYS A 188 14.60 24.42 1.76
CA LYS A 188 13.85 24.30 3.02
C LYS A 188 13.04 23.02 2.98
N PHE A 189 13.13 22.23 4.06
CA PHE A 189 12.35 21.02 4.30
C PHE A 189 11.20 21.31 5.24
#